data_9c3dcfd9527559a302cd412b66e8c29e
#
_entry.id   9c3dcfd9527559a302cd412b66e8c29e
#
_cell.length_a   1.000
_cell.length_b   1.000
_cell.length_c   1.000
_cell.angle_alpha   90.00
_cell.angle_beta   90.00
_cell.angle_gamma   90.00
#
_symmetry.space_group_name_H-M   'P 1'
#
loop_
_entity.id
_entity.type
_entity.pdbx_description
1 polymer ?
#
loop_
_entity_poly.entity_id
_entity_poly.type
_entity_poly.pdbx_seq_one_letter_code
_entity_poly.pdbx_strand_id
1 'polypeptide(L)'
;MNEFVFIHKLQRAIKQNLASLSISVTSGSIDNFDKYKYITGQISALESVLQEISNLLNKKEQDDNEGKVIRIDKDQGKPKD
;
A
#
# COMPACT_ATOMS: atom_id res chain seq x y z
N MET A 1 -12.79 -4.93 -16.32
CA MET A 1 -11.76 -4.97 -15.26
C MET A 1 -12.45 -4.85 -13.92
N ASN A 2 -12.21 -5.78 -13.02
CA ASN A 2 -12.84 -5.66 -11.72
C ASN A 2 -12.00 -4.76 -10.81
N GLU A 3 -12.54 -4.44 -9.66
CA GLU A 3 -11.92 -3.46 -8.77
C GLU A 3 -10.58 -3.95 -8.21
N PHE A 4 -10.43 -5.26 -7.99
CA PHE A 4 -9.16 -5.79 -7.49
C PHE A 4 -8.06 -5.65 -8.54
N VAL A 5 -8.38 -5.92 -9.80
CA VAL A 5 -7.39 -5.77 -10.87
C VAL A 5 -6.97 -4.31 -10.99
N PHE A 6 -7.94 -3.41 -10.93
CA PHE A 6 -7.65 -1.98 -11.00
C PHE A 6 -6.74 -1.54 -9.86
N ILE A 7 -7.05 -1.96 -8.65
CA ILE A 7 -6.27 -1.55 -7.48
C ILE A 7 -4.85 -2.11 -7.54
N HIS A 8 -4.68 -3.36 -7.99
CA HIS A 8 -3.35 -3.93 -8.10
C HIS A 8 -2.52 -3.22 -9.18
N LYS A 9 -3.16 -2.79 -10.26
CA LYS A 9 -2.47 -2.01 -11.27
C LYS A 9 -2.05 -0.65 -10.73
N LEU A 10 -2.91 -0.04 -9.92
CA LEU A 10 -2.58 1.22 -9.28
C LEU A 10 -1.40 1.06 -8.33
N GLN A 11 -1.39 -0.01 -7.52
CA GLN A 11 -0.26 -0.29 -6.65
C GLN A 11 1.03 -0.42 -7.44
N ARG A 12 0.98 -1.13 -8.56
CA ARG A 12 2.16 -1.31 -9.39
C ARG A 12 2.67 0.03 -9.92
N ALA A 13 1.76 0.88 -10.39
CA ALA A 13 2.14 2.18 -10.89
C ALA A 13 2.80 3.03 -9.82
N ILE A 14 2.26 3.00 -8.61
CA ILE A 14 2.84 3.74 -7.49
C ILE A 14 4.22 3.20 -7.15
N LYS A 15 4.39 1.88 -7.12
CA LYS A 15 5.70 1.27 -6.84
C LYS A 15 6.74 1.65 -7.89
N GLN A 16 6.32 1.74 -9.16
CA GLN A 16 7.22 2.17 -10.22
C GLN A 16 7.63 3.62 -10.05
N ASN A 17 6.69 4.47 -9.67
CA ASN A 17 7.01 5.88 -9.40
C ASN A 17 7.96 6.01 -8.22
N LEU A 18 7.73 5.22 -7.17
CA LEU A 18 8.63 5.21 -6.02
C LEU A 18 10.04 4.79 -6.40
N ALA A 19 10.15 3.76 -7.24
CA ALA A 19 11.46 3.29 -7.69
C ALA A 19 12.18 4.39 -8.46
N SER A 20 11.47 5.08 -9.36
CA SER A 20 12.06 6.17 -10.14
C SER A 20 12.53 7.32 -9.24
N LEU A 21 11.71 7.69 -8.26
CA LEU A 21 12.07 8.77 -7.34
C LEU A 21 13.26 8.37 -6.47
N SER A 22 13.31 7.12 -6.03
CA SER A 22 14.42 6.62 -5.24
C SER A 22 15.71 6.65 -6.03
N ILE A 23 15.67 6.28 -7.29
CA ILE A 23 16.84 6.35 -8.16
C ILE A 23 17.29 7.79 -8.30
N SER A 24 16.37 8.74 -8.45
CA SER A 24 16.73 10.15 -8.54
C SER A 24 17.49 10.62 -7.31
N VAL A 25 17.06 10.18 -6.12
CA VAL A 25 17.73 10.57 -4.89
C VAL A 25 19.11 9.94 -4.77
N THR A 26 19.25 8.66 -5.15
CA THR A 26 20.49 7.93 -4.92
C THR A 26 21.50 8.06 -6.05
N SER A 27 21.08 8.53 -7.22
CA SER A 27 21.96 8.60 -8.38
C SER A 27 22.88 9.82 -8.40
N GLY A 28 22.69 10.75 -7.47
CA GLY A 28 23.47 11.97 -7.45
C GLY A 28 22.97 13.04 -8.41
N SER A 29 21.79 12.84 -9.00
CA SER A 29 21.25 13.84 -9.93
C SER A 29 20.61 15.02 -9.24
N ILE A 30 20.42 14.95 -7.92
CA ILE A 30 19.82 16.02 -7.16
C ILE A 30 20.93 16.89 -6.62
N ASP A 31 20.88 18.18 -6.99
CA ASP A 31 21.99 19.09 -6.74
C ASP A 31 21.70 20.17 -5.72
N ASN A 32 20.53 20.19 -5.10
CA ASN A 32 20.26 21.14 -4.05
C ASN A 32 19.27 20.57 -3.04
N PHE A 33 19.25 21.21 -1.87
CA PHE A 33 18.50 20.74 -0.73
C PHE A 33 16.99 20.85 -0.94
N ASP A 34 16.54 21.92 -1.59
CA ASP A 34 15.11 22.10 -1.83
C ASP A 34 14.56 20.99 -2.73
N LYS A 35 15.31 20.65 -3.76
CA LYS A 35 14.94 19.57 -4.65
C LYS A 35 14.90 18.24 -3.91
N TYR A 36 15.90 18.02 -3.06
CA TYR A 36 15.96 16.82 -2.24
C TYR A 36 14.73 16.70 -1.35
N LYS A 37 14.37 17.80 -0.67
CA LYS A 37 13.19 17.80 0.21
C LYS A 37 11.90 17.56 -0.57
N TYR A 38 11.81 18.15 -1.75
CA TYR A 38 10.62 17.98 -2.58
C TYR A 38 10.44 16.51 -2.96
N ILE A 39 11.51 15.88 -3.43
CA ILE A 39 11.43 14.50 -3.88
C ILE A 39 11.21 13.54 -2.73
N THR A 40 11.89 13.75 -1.60
CA THR A 40 11.67 12.88 -0.44
C THR A 40 10.25 13.04 0.11
N GLY A 41 9.69 14.25 -0.01
CA GLY A 41 8.27 14.47 0.34
C GLY A 41 7.35 13.67 -0.57
N GLN A 42 7.64 13.63 -1.86
CA GLN A 42 6.85 12.82 -2.78
C GLN A 42 6.94 11.33 -2.46
N ILE A 43 8.15 10.86 -2.14
CA ILE A 43 8.35 9.47 -1.77
C ILE A 43 7.53 9.14 -0.53
N SER A 44 7.60 9.99 0.48
CA SER A 44 6.86 9.77 1.71
C SER A 44 5.35 9.72 1.48
N ALA A 45 4.85 10.64 0.66
CA ALA A 45 3.43 10.69 0.35
C ALA A 45 2.97 9.44 -0.40
N LEU A 46 3.76 9.01 -1.38
CA LEU A 46 3.41 7.83 -2.15
C LEU A 46 3.48 6.56 -1.30
N GLU A 47 4.45 6.49 -0.39
CA GLU A 47 4.53 5.37 0.54
C GLU A 47 3.31 5.31 1.44
N SER A 48 2.83 6.46 1.90
CA SER A 48 1.62 6.52 2.71
C SER A 48 0.41 6.02 1.95
N VAL A 49 0.27 6.46 0.70
CA VAL A 49 -0.84 6.03 -0.14
C VAL A 49 -0.78 4.51 -0.37
N LEU A 50 0.42 4.02 -0.66
CA LEU A 50 0.60 2.60 -0.92
C LEU A 50 0.25 1.77 0.33
N GLN A 51 0.66 2.26 1.49
CA GLN A 51 0.33 1.60 2.74
C GLN A 51 -1.18 1.58 2.96
N GLU A 52 -1.84 2.69 2.67
CA GLU A 52 -3.28 2.79 2.83
C GLU A 52 -4.01 1.83 1.91
N ILE A 53 -3.56 1.72 0.67
CA ILE A 53 -4.16 0.77 -0.28
C ILE A 53 -4.00 -0.66 0.24
N SER A 54 -2.82 -0.99 0.74
CA SER A 54 -2.57 -2.32 1.28
C SER A 54 -3.47 -2.62 2.47
N ASN A 55 -3.65 -1.63 3.34
CA ASN A 55 -4.51 -1.77 4.50
C ASN A 55 -5.96 -2.02 4.08
N LEU A 56 -6.42 -1.28 3.08
CA LEU A 56 -7.79 -1.43 2.60
C LEU A 56 -8.01 -2.79 1.93
N LEU A 57 -7.03 -3.25 1.18
CA LEU A 57 -7.11 -4.57 0.56
C LEU A 57 -7.16 -5.67 1.60
N ASN A 58 -6.30 -5.58 2.61
CA ASN A 58 -6.27 -6.56 3.68
C ASN A 58 -7.59 -6.58 4.44
N LYS A 59 -8.13 -5.39 4.71
CA LYS A 59 -9.40 -5.29 5.41
C LYS A 59 -10.51 -5.92 4.59
N LYS A 60 -10.54 -5.68 3.29
CA LYS A 60 -11.55 -6.26 2.42
C LYS A 60 -11.47 -7.78 2.42
N GLU A 61 -10.25 -8.32 2.35
CA GLU A 61 -10.06 -9.74 2.38
C GLU A 61 -10.51 -10.34 3.70
N GLN A 62 -10.21 -9.66 4.81
CA GLN A 62 -10.65 -10.11 6.11
C GLN A 62 -12.16 -10.09 6.24
N ASP A 63 -12.79 -9.04 5.75
CA ASP A 63 -14.25 -8.95 5.79
C ASP A 63 -14.88 -10.08 5.00
N ASP A 64 -14.33 -10.40 3.84
CA ASP A 64 -14.82 -11.50 3.02
C ASP A 64 -14.63 -12.82 3.73
N ASN A 65 -13.47 -13.02 4.35
CA ASN A 65 -13.18 -14.23 5.09
C ASN A 65 -14.07 -14.37 6.32
N GLU A 66 -14.28 -13.26 7.01
CA GLU A 66 -15.16 -13.29 8.18
C GLU A 66 -16.58 -13.62 7.80
N GLY A 67 -17.01 -13.17 6.64
CA GLY A 67 -18.31 -13.55 6.15
C GLY A 67 -18.46 -15.04 5.96
N LYS A 68 -17.35 -15.73 5.71
CA LYS A 68 -17.36 -17.18 5.58
C LYS A 68 -17.15 -17.88 6.91
N VAL A 69 -16.34 -17.29 7.76
CA VAL A 69 -15.85 -17.94 8.95
C VAL A 69 -16.68 -17.69 10.19
N ILE A 70 -17.35 -16.58 10.23
CA ILE A 70 -18.17 -16.23 11.36
C ILE A 70 -19.07 -17.34 11.80
N ARG A 71 -19.47 -18.13 10.90
CA ARG A 71 -20.33 -19.24 11.20
C ARG A 71 -19.63 -20.33 11.99
N ILE A 72 -18.33 -20.28 11.99
CA ILE A 72 -17.54 -21.28 12.64
C ILE A 72 -17.07 -20.82 13.97
N ASP A 73 -16.73 -19.66 13.98
CA ASP A 73 -16.00 -19.12 14.99
C ASP A 73 -16.66 -18.57 16.10
N LYS A 74 -16.97 -18.25 16.26
CA LYS A 74 -17.08 -17.56 17.29
C LYS A 74 -16.87 -18.19 18.32
N ASP A 75 -16.63 -18.88 18.11
CA ASP A 75 -16.11 -19.37 18.92
C ASP A 75 -15.19 -19.57 19.10
N GLN A 76 -14.77 -19.12 18.35
CA GLN A 76 -14.00 -19.33 18.68
C GLN A 76 -13.38 -19.08 18.90
N GLY A 77 -13.45 -18.94 18.80
CA GLY A 77 -12.91 -18.89 19.42
C GLY A 77 -12.40 -18.43 19.56
N LYS A 78 -12.56 -18.31 19.75
CA LYS A 78 -12.36 -18.22 20.23
C LYS A 78 -11.98 -18.22 20.57
N PRO A 79 -11.99 -18.24 20.62
CA PRO A 79 -11.73 -18.34 21.10
C PRO A 79 -11.48 -18.22 21.28
N LYS A 80 -11.46 -17.99 21.53
CA LYS A 80 -11.53 -18.13 21.81
C LYS A 80 -11.41 -18.13 21.98
N ASP A 81 -11.34 -17.89 22.14
CA ASP A 81 -11.41 -18.17 22.40
C ASP A 81 -11.48 -18.40 22.44
#